data_4de8b4eb0ac7bb3bed23405674e1bcae
#
_entry.id   4de8b4eb0ac7bb3bed23405674e1bcae
#
_cell.length_a   1.000
_cell.length_b   1.000
_cell.length_c   1.000
_cell.angle_alpha   90.00
_cell.angle_beta   90.00
_cell.angle_gamma   90.00
#
_symmetry.space_group_name_H-M   'P 1'
#
loop_
_entity.id
_entity.type
_entity.pdbx_description
1 polymer ?
#
loop_
_entity_poly.entity_id
_entity_poly.type
_entity_poly.pdbx_seq_one_letter_code
_entity_poly.pdbx_strand_id
1 'polypeptide(L)'
;ANLKIEEGTLNVICGRSGCGKSTLLRQLKTVLAPVGKSEGEIFYRGMPLSGIDHRTQSQEIGFVMQNPDNQIVTDKVWHELSFGLESLGYDNATIRLRVAEMASYFGIHQWFYKNVSELSGGQKQILNLAAIMAMHPSLLILDEPTSQLDPIAASDFLETVKKINRDIGTTVLLTEHRLQDIIPYADRVFVMDKGNVYLEGTPREIGVKLKEQKHGM
;
A
#
# COMPACT_ATOMS: atom_id res chain seq x y z
N ALA A 1 6.95 8.86 -15.96
CA ALA A 1 6.13 7.64 -16.06
C ALA A 1 4.68 8.02 -16.32
N ASN A 2 3.99 7.32 -17.22
CA ASN A 2 2.55 7.46 -17.42
C ASN A 2 1.90 6.15 -17.00
N LEU A 3 0.89 6.20 -16.14
CA LEU A 3 0.11 5.03 -15.76
C LEU A 3 -1.30 5.46 -15.37
N LYS A 4 -2.28 4.59 -15.62
CA LYS A 4 -3.66 4.77 -15.22
C LYS A 4 -4.05 3.59 -14.33
N ILE A 5 -4.62 3.91 -13.16
CA ILE A 5 -5.11 2.94 -12.19
C ILE A 5 -6.63 3.07 -12.12
N GLU A 6 -7.30 1.95 -12.26
CA GLU A 6 -8.76 1.89 -12.18
C GLU A 6 -9.21 1.59 -10.75
N GLU A 7 -10.34 2.17 -10.35
CA GLU A 7 -10.89 1.99 -9.01
C GLU A 7 -11.23 0.52 -8.74
N GLY A 8 -10.97 0.06 -7.52
CA GLY A 8 -11.24 -1.31 -7.09
C GLY A 8 -10.26 -2.37 -7.60
N THR A 9 -9.25 -2.00 -8.40
CA THR A 9 -8.29 -2.96 -8.97
C THR A 9 -7.07 -3.16 -8.08
N LEU A 10 -6.45 -4.35 -8.20
CA LEU A 10 -5.15 -4.68 -7.60
C LEU A 10 -4.06 -4.53 -8.65
N ASN A 11 -3.16 -3.58 -8.44
CA ASN A 11 -2.12 -3.18 -9.39
C ASN A 11 -0.73 -3.45 -8.81
N VAL A 12 0.13 -4.05 -9.61
CA VAL A 12 1.52 -4.38 -9.23
C VAL A 12 2.50 -3.61 -10.10
N ILE A 13 3.42 -2.88 -9.47
CA ILE A 13 4.57 -2.28 -10.14
C ILE A 13 5.78 -3.14 -9.89
N CYS A 14 6.41 -3.62 -10.94
CA CYS A 14 7.64 -4.39 -10.86
C CYS A 14 8.76 -3.74 -11.68
N GLY A 15 10.00 -4.15 -11.42
CA GLY A 15 11.18 -3.62 -12.07
C GLY A 15 12.41 -3.75 -11.18
N ARG A 16 13.59 -3.54 -11.76
CA ARG A 16 14.88 -3.67 -11.05
C ARG A 16 14.95 -2.73 -9.85
N SER A 17 15.75 -3.09 -8.84
CA SER A 17 16.04 -2.17 -7.74
C SER A 17 16.65 -0.87 -8.28
N GLY A 18 16.24 0.27 -7.71
CA GLY A 18 16.70 1.60 -8.15
C GLY A 18 16.05 2.13 -9.43
N CYS A 19 15.10 1.43 -10.07
CA CYS A 19 14.43 1.94 -11.28
C CYS A 19 13.40 3.05 -11.04
N GLY A 20 13.15 3.46 -9.77
CA GLY A 20 12.28 4.58 -9.44
C GLY A 20 10.89 4.21 -8.89
N LYS A 21 10.60 2.94 -8.56
CA LYS A 21 9.29 2.50 -8.05
C LYS A 21 8.84 3.28 -6.82
N SER A 22 9.65 3.28 -5.76
CA SER A 22 9.33 3.99 -4.51
C SER A 22 9.20 5.49 -4.70
N THR A 23 10.02 6.08 -5.60
CA THR A 23 9.90 7.49 -5.96
C THR A 23 8.56 7.79 -6.60
N LEU A 24 8.10 6.93 -7.53
CA LEU A 24 6.80 7.05 -8.16
C LEU A 24 5.67 6.92 -7.14
N LEU A 25 5.71 5.89 -6.28
CA LEU A 25 4.68 5.69 -5.25
C LEU A 25 4.56 6.89 -4.30
N ARG A 26 5.70 7.44 -3.86
CA ARG A 26 5.71 8.60 -2.94
C ARG A 26 5.15 9.88 -3.57
N GLN A 27 5.24 10.04 -4.89
CA GLN A 27 4.60 11.17 -5.60
C GLN A 27 3.06 11.14 -5.48
N LEU A 28 2.47 9.97 -5.24
CA LEU A 28 1.01 9.81 -5.12
C LEU A 28 0.47 10.29 -3.75
N LYS A 29 1.33 10.69 -2.83
CA LYS A 29 0.97 11.30 -1.54
C LYS A 29 1.87 12.50 -1.27
N THR A 30 1.34 13.71 -1.43
CA THR A 30 2.13 14.94 -1.51
C THR A 30 3.08 15.16 -0.33
N VAL A 31 2.69 14.74 0.88
CA VAL A 31 3.53 14.83 2.11
C VAL A 31 4.74 13.88 2.09
N LEU A 32 4.74 12.87 1.24
CA LEU A 32 5.84 11.91 1.08
C LEU A 32 6.65 12.16 -0.20
N ALA A 33 6.21 13.11 -1.03
CA ALA A 33 6.88 13.39 -2.29
C ALA A 33 8.34 13.82 -2.08
N PRO A 34 9.30 13.22 -2.80
CA PRO A 34 10.70 13.59 -2.68
C PRO A 34 10.93 15.05 -3.06
N VAL A 35 11.86 15.71 -2.36
CA VAL A 35 12.27 17.08 -2.68
C VAL A 35 13.00 17.10 -4.02
N GLY A 36 12.61 18.00 -4.93
CA GLY A 36 13.21 18.14 -6.25
C GLY A 36 12.28 18.77 -7.28
N LYS A 37 12.75 18.82 -8.53
CA LYS A 37 11.89 19.23 -9.64
C LYS A 37 11.00 18.06 -10.04
N SER A 38 9.70 18.29 -10.07
CA SER A 38 8.69 17.35 -10.56
C SER A 38 8.06 17.93 -11.81
N GLU A 39 7.94 17.13 -12.86
CA GLU A 39 7.27 17.50 -14.10
C GLU A 39 6.13 16.50 -14.37
N GLY A 40 5.01 17.01 -14.88
CA GLY A 40 3.80 16.23 -15.12
C GLY A 40 2.72 16.50 -14.09
N GLU A 41 1.60 15.82 -14.25
CA GLU A 41 0.41 15.98 -13.41
C GLU A 41 -0.06 14.63 -12.89
N ILE A 42 -0.56 14.63 -11.66
CA ILE A 42 -1.18 13.46 -11.02
C ILE A 42 -2.63 13.83 -10.75
N PHE A 43 -3.53 12.98 -11.21
CA PHE A 43 -4.96 13.12 -10.98
C PHE A 43 -5.45 12.00 -10.04
N TYR A 44 -6.24 12.40 -9.07
CA TYR A 44 -6.98 11.48 -8.20
C TYR A 44 -8.47 11.76 -8.36
N ARG A 45 -9.24 10.76 -8.81
CA ARG A 45 -10.67 10.89 -9.13
C ARG A 45 -10.99 12.09 -10.03
N GLY A 46 -10.14 12.33 -11.03
CA GLY A 46 -10.32 13.42 -11.99
C GLY A 46 -9.90 14.81 -11.53
N MET A 47 -9.45 14.96 -10.29
CA MET A 47 -8.94 16.22 -9.74
C MET A 47 -7.41 16.18 -9.65
N PRO A 48 -6.71 17.29 -9.96
CA PRO A 48 -5.27 17.36 -9.71
C PRO A 48 -4.95 17.10 -8.25
N LEU A 49 -4.02 16.19 -7.97
CA LEU A 49 -3.65 15.79 -6.60
C LEU A 49 -3.15 17.00 -5.77
N SER A 50 -2.47 17.95 -6.41
CA SER A 50 -2.03 19.21 -5.78
C SER A 50 -3.17 20.12 -5.30
N GLY A 51 -4.37 19.95 -5.83
CA GLY A 51 -5.58 20.69 -5.45
C GLY A 51 -6.38 20.02 -4.32
N ILE A 52 -5.98 18.80 -3.91
CA ILE A 52 -6.65 18.08 -2.81
C ILE A 52 -5.97 18.42 -1.50
N ASP A 53 -6.74 18.83 -0.51
CA ASP A 53 -6.19 19.19 0.81
C ASP A 53 -5.55 17.98 1.52
N HIS A 54 -4.61 18.27 2.44
CA HIS A 54 -3.84 17.24 3.13
C HIS A 54 -4.70 16.30 3.99
N ARG A 55 -5.81 16.78 4.56
CA ARG A 55 -6.70 15.95 5.36
C ARG A 55 -7.39 14.92 4.50
N THR A 56 -7.95 15.32 3.35
CA THR A 56 -8.55 14.42 2.37
C THR A 56 -7.53 13.41 1.83
N GLN A 57 -6.32 13.87 1.45
CA GLN A 57 -5.26 12.95 1.03
C GLN A 57 -4.88 11.94 2.13
N SER A 58 -4.84 12.37 3.39
CA SER A 58 -4.50 11.49 4.53
C SER A 58 -5.54 10.41 4.76
N GLN A 59 -6.81 10.75 4.58
CA GLN A 59 -7.94 9.84 4.72
C GLN A 59 -8.07 8.90 3.52
N GLU A 60 -8.06 9.45 2.30
CA GLU A 60 -8.39 8.71 1.06
C GLU A 60 -7.23 7.87 0.51
N ILE A 61 -5.98 8.26 0.79
CA ILE A 61 -4.78 7.62 0.26
C ILE A 61 -3.96 7.05 1.41
N GLY A 62 -4.10 5.75 1.67
CA GLY A 62 -3.28 5.01 2.61
C GLY A 62 -1.90 4.70 2.02
N PHE A 63 -0.85 4.77 2.84
CA PHE A 63 0.51 4.44 2.42
C PHE A 63 1.18 3.55 3.46
N VAL A 64 1.61 2.35 3.07
CA VAL A 64 2.37 1.40 3.89
C VAL A 64 3.82 1.43 3.45
N MET A 65 4.72 1.75 4.38
CA MET A 65 6.16 1.81 4.12
C MET A 65 6.81 0.43 4.19
N GLN A 66 7.98 0.32 3.58
CA GLN A 66 8.81 -0.88 3.57
C GLN A 66 9.19 -1.35 4.98
N ASN A 67 9.55 -0.40 5.87
CA ASN A 67 9.93 -0.70 7.25
C ASN A 67 8.82 -0.23 8.20
N PRO A 68 8.14 -1.15 8.92
CA PRO A 68 7.08 -0.79 9.85
C PRO A 68 7.55 0.10 11.01
N ASP A 69 8.78 -0.05 11.49
CA ASP A 69 9.30 0.75 12.60
C ASP A 69 9.46 2.24 12.25
N ASN A 70 9.54 2.58 10.96
CA ASN A 70 9.57 3.98 10.51
C ASN A 70 8.19 4.63 10.44
N GLN A 71 7.14 3.86 10.60
CA GLN A 71 5.75 4.32 10.43
C GLN A 71 4.97 4.32 11.75
N ILE A 72 5.22 3.36 12.63
CA ILE A 72 4.58 3.26 13.94
C ILE A 72 5.06 4.44 14.82
N VAL A 73 4.12 5.15 15.42
CA VAL A 73 4.39 6.35 16.23
C VAL A 73 4.03 6.19 17.70
N THR A 74 3.20 5.19 18.05
CA THR A 74 2.76 4.97 19.43
C THR A 74 3.43 3.74 20.04
N ASP A 75 3.35 3.61 21.37
CA ASP A 75 3.91 2.48 22.12
C ASP A 75 2.93 1.33 22.35
N LYS A 76 1.62 1.56 22.12
CA LYS A 76 0.53 0.61 22.34
C LYS A 76 -0.20 0.27 21.04
N VAL A 77 -0.51 -1.00 20.86
CA VAL A 77 -1.22 -1.49 19.68
C VAL A 77 -2.57 -0.80 19.49
N TRP A 78 -3.41 -0.74 20.52
CA TRP A 78 -4.72 -0.09 20.43
C TRP A 78 -4.62 1.39 20.10
N HIS A 79 -3.60 2.07 20.58
CA HIS A 79 -3.37 3.50 20.34
C HIS A 79 -2.89 3.73 18.90
N GLU A 80 -2.02 2.87 18.38
CA GLU A 80 -1.62 2.93 16.98
C GLU A 80 -2.82 2.79 16.02
N LEU A 81 -3.76 1.88 16.34
CA LEU A 81 -5.01 1.72 15.57
C LEU A 81 -5.89 2.97 15.60
N SER A 82 -5.90 3.72 16.70
CA SER A 82 -6.73 4.93 16.85
C SER A 82 -6.05 6.21 16.37
N PHE A 83 -4.73 6.26 16.35
CA PHE A 83 -3.93 7.47 16.15
C PHE A 83 -4.30 8.26 14.89
N GLY A 84 -4.46 7.59 13.74
CA GLY A 84 -4.86 8.23 12.49
C GLY A 84 -6.25 8.85 12.57
N LEU A 85 -7.19 8.18 13.22
CA LEU A 85 -8.57 8.65 13.40
C LEU A 85 -8.62 9.85 14.36
N GLU A 86 -7.85 9.81 15.44
CA GLU A 86 -7.71 10.94 16.39
C GLU A 86 -7.12 12.17 15.69
N SER A 87 -6.06 11.96 14.89
CA SER A 87 -5.42 13.03 14.11
C SER A 87 -6.37 13.66 13.09
N LEU A 88 -7.30 12.90 12.55
CA LEU A 88 -8.36 13.35 11.65
C LEU A 88 -9.56 13.97 12.41
N GLY A 89 -9.55 13.97 13.75
CA GLY A 89 -10.58 14.60 14.59
C GLY A 89 -11.92 13.86 14.58
N TYR A 90 -11.91 12.54 14.42
CA TYR A 90 -13.11 11.72 14.60
C TYR A 90 -13.57 11.72 16.06
N ASP A 91 -14.86 11.55 16.29
CA ASP A 91 -15.41 11.41 17.64
C ASP A 91 -15.07 10.04 18.25
N ASN A 92 -15.09 9.98 19.59
CA ASN A 92 -14.70 8.77 20.34
C ASN A 92 -15.56 7.54 20.01
N ALA A 93 -16.83 7.70 19.66
CA ALA A 93 -17.71 6.58 19.33
C ALA A 93 -17.31 5.97 17.98
N THR A 94 -17.06 6.80 16.99
CA THR A 94 -16.56 6.41 15.66
C THR A 94 -15.19 5.76 15.77
N ILE A 95 -14.26 6.32 16.56
CA ILE A 95 -12.92 5.76 16.78
C ILE A 95 -13.03 4.34 17.36
N ARG A 96 -13.81 4.17 18.45
CA ARG A 96 -13.98 2.85 19.09
C ARG A 96 -14.57 1.82 18.14
N LEU A 97 -15.56 2.20 17.33
CA LEU A 97 -16.18 1.31 16.36
C LEU A 97 -15.17 0.85 15.33
N ARG A 98 -14.48 1.77 14.66
CA ARG A 98 -13.52 1.47 13.60
C ARG A 98 -12.31 0.67 14.10
N VAL A 99 -11.81 1.00 15.29
CA VAL A 99 -10.72 0.25 15.94
C VAL A 99 -11.16 -1.18 16.24
N ALA A 100 -12.38 -1.39 16.77
CA ALA A 100 -12.91 -2.71 17.03
C ALA A 100 -13.12 -3.53 15.74
N GLU A 101 -13.63 -2.90 14.67
CA GLU A 101 -13.78 -3.51 13.35
C GLU A 101 -12.42 -3.97 12.79
N MET A 102 -11.41 -3.10 12.83
CA MET A 102 -10.08 -3.44 12.33
C MET A 102 -9.40 -4.50 13.21
N ALA A 103 -9.51 -4.39 14.52
CA ALA A 103 -8.98 -5.43 15.43
C ALA A 103 -9.60 -6.80 15.17
N SER A 104 -10.89 -6.83 14.82
CA SER A 104 -11.59 -8.07 14.43
C SER A 104 -11.14 -8.56 13.05
N TYR A 105 -11.14 -7.70 12.06
CA TYR A 105 -10.81 -8.05 10.67
C TYR A 105 -9.39 -8.60 10.52
N PHE A 106 -8.42 -8.00 11.21
CA PHE A 106 -7.00 -8.37 11.17
C PHE A 106 -6.59 -9.39 12.26
N GLY A 107 -7.51 -9.85 13.10
CA GLY A 107 -7.23 -10.83 14.16
C GLY A 107 -6.31 -10.30 15.28
N ILE A 108 -6.36 -9.00 15.58
CA ILE A 108 -5.46 -8.33 16.53
C ILE A 108 -5.83 -8.60 18.01
N HIS A 109 -6.93 -9.26 18.30
CA HIS A 109 -7.48 -9.41 19.66
C HIS A 109 -6.49 -9.90 20.71
N GLN A 110 -5.64 -10.88 20.35
CA GLN A 110 -4.72 -11.52 21.31
C GLN A 110 -3.58 -10.60 21.77
N TRP A 111 -3.28 -9.58 20.99
CA TRP A 111 -2.17 -8.65 21.23
C TRP A 111 -2.60 -7.17 21.23
N PHE A 112 -3.92 -6.92 21.31
CA PHE A 112 -4.52 -5.59 21.27
C PHE A 112 -3.98 -4.64 22.37
N TYR A 113 -3.72 -5.16 23.57
CA TYR A 113 -3.21 -4.39 24.71
C TYR A 113 -1.69 -4.46 24.89
N LYS A 114 -0.99 -5.17 24.03
CA LYS A 114 0.48 -5.26 24.07
C LYS A 114 1.15 -3.94 23.74
N ASN A 115 2.45 -3.83 24.15
CA ASN A 115 3.32 -2.82 23.61
C ASN A 115 3.73 -3.22 22.20
N VAL A 116 3.94 -2.22 21.33
CA VAL A 116 4.41 -2.44 19.94
C VAL A 116 5.80 -3.11 19.93
N SER A 117 6.63 -2.84 20.92
CA SER A 117 7.96 -3.46 21.07
C SER A 117 7.92 -4.98 21.30
N GLU A 118 6.78 -5.53 21.72
CA GLU A 118 6.59 -6.97 21.92
C GLU A 118 6.16 -7.72 20.65
N LEU A 119 5.91 -6.98 19.56
CA LEU A 119 5.40 -7.54 18.30
C LEU A 119 6.53 -8.05 17.41
N SER A 120 6.26 -9.16 16.69
CA SER A 120 7.11 -9.58 15.58
C SER A 120 7.04 -8.59 14.41
N GLY A 121 8.00 -8.65 13.48
CA GLY A 121 8.00 -7.82 12.27
C GLY A 121 6.71 -7.97 11.45
N GLY A 122 6.21 -9.19 11.28
CA GLY A 122 4.94 -9.47 10.61
C GLY A 122 3.74 -8.84 11.33
N GLN A 123 3.69 -8.95 12.66
CA GLN A 123 2.64 -8.31 13.46
C GLN A 123 2.68 -6.79 13.37
N LYS A 124 3.87 -6.17 13.38
CA LYS A 124 4.03 -4.72 13.19
C LYS A 124 3.53 -4.28 11.81
N GLN A 125 3.81 -5.06 10.77
CA GLN A 125 3.36 -4.73 9.41
C GLN A 125 1.84 -4.86 9.28
N ILE A 126 1.23 -5.88 9.89
CA ILE A 126 -0.24 -6.02 10.00
C ILE A 126 -0.84 -4.86 10.80
N LEU A 127 -0.21 -4.44 11.90
CA LEU A 127 -0.66 -3.28 12.69
C LEU A 127 -0.67 -2.00 11.86
N ASN A 128 0.41 -1.71 11.11
CA ASN A 128 0.46 -0.58 10.19
C ASN A 128 -0.68 -0.61 9.16
N LEU A 129 -0.88 -1.76 8.54
CA LEU A 129 -1.95 -1.94 7.56
C LEU A 129 -3.32 -1.72 8.20
N ALA A 130 -3.57 -2.27 9.38
CA ALA A 130 -4.82 -2.12 10.11
C ALA A 130 -5.08 -0.67 10.54
N ALA A 131 -4.06 0.06 11.01
CA ALA A 131 -4.15 1.46 11.39
C ALA A 131 -4.52 2.35 10.18
N ILE A 132 -3.94 2.07 9.01
CA ILE A 132 -4.29 2.76 7.77
C ILE A 132 -5.72 2.41 7.33
N MET A 133 -6.08 1.13 7.36
CA MET A 133 -7.42 0.68 6.95
C MET A 133 -8.53 1.19 7.88
N ALA A 134 -8.23 1.54 9.13
CA ALA A 134 -9.17 2.19 10.05
C ALA A 134 -9.69 3.54 9.53
N MET A 135 -8.93 4.22 8.69
CA MET A 135 -9.34 5.47 8.03
C MET A 135 -10.25 5.23 6.82
N HIS A 136 -10.43 3.96 6.37
CA HIS A 136 -11.19 3.56 5.18
C HIS A 136 -10.69 4.22 3.88
N PRO A 137 -9.41 4.09 3.54
CA PRO A 137 -8.87 4.69 2.33
C PRO A 137 -9.46 4.04 1.08
N SER A 138 -9.66 4.84 0.03
CA SER A 138 -10.08 4.36 -1.29
C SER A 138 -8.90 3.82 -2.10
N LEU A 139 -7.69 4.33 -1.84
CA LEU A 139 -6.44 3.89 -2.44
C LEU A 139 -5.45 3.47 -1.36
N LEU A 140 -4.95 2.25 -1.45
CA LEU A 140 -3.90 1.69 -0.60
C LEU A 140 -2.62 1.52 -1.41
N ILE A 141 -1.59 2.24 -1.03
CA ILE A 141 -0.25 2.18 -1.64
C ILE A 141 0.67 1.40 -0.70
N LEU A 142 1.42 0.41 -1.24
CA LEU A 142 2.35 -0.40 -0.46
C LEU A 142 3.72 -0.43 -1.16
N ASP A 143 4.73 0.09 -0.48
CA ASP A 143 6.11 0.15 -0.99
C ASP A 143 6.94 -1.01 -0.43
N GLU A 144 7.07 -2.10 -1.19
CA GLU A 144 7.80 -3.33 -0.83
C GLU A 144 7.46 -3.85 0.59
N PRO A 145 6.18 -4.03 0.93
CA PRO A 145 5.72 -4.23 2.31
C PRO A 145 6.22 -5.52 2.95
N THR A 146 6.66 -6.49 2.15
CA THR A 146 7.09 -7.81 2.64
C THR A 146 8.62 -7.98 2.69
N SER A 147 9.38 -6.96 2.29
CA SER A 147 10.83 -7.05 2.13
C SER A 147 11.61 -7.43 3.41
N GLN A 148 11.05 -7.13 4.59
CA GLN A 148 11.66 -7.42 5.88
C GLN A 148 10.99 -8.59 6.62
N LEU A 149 10.05 -9.28 5.97
CA LEU A 149 9.30 -10.39 6.54
C LEU A 149 9.91 -11.74 6.16
N ASP A 150 9.80 -12.70 7.05
CA ASP A 150 10.04 -14.09 6.70
C ASP A 150 9.02 -14.58 5.65
N PRO A 151 9.28 -15.69 4.95
CA PRO A 151 8.42 -16.15 3.87
C PRO A 151 6.97 -16.41 4.26
N ILE A 152 6.72 -16.91 5.48
CA ILE A 152 5.37 -17.21 5.97
C ILE A 152 4.62 -15.90 6.23
N ALA A 153 5.21 -15.01 7.04
CA ALA A 153 4.61 -13.71 7.33
C ALA A 153 4.38 -12.88 6.06
N ALA A 154 5.28 -12.97 5.07
CA ALA A 154 5.12 -12.29 3.80
C ALA A 154 3.90 -12.82 3.00
N SER A 155 3.74 -14.15 2.94
CA SER A 155 2.59 -14.77 2.29
C SER A 155 1.28 -14.38 2.96
N ASP A 156 1.21 -14.45 4.29
CA ASP A 156 0.03 -14.08 5.08
C ASP A 156 -0.33 -12.60 4.90
N PHE A 157 0.68 -11.73 4.83
CA PHE A 157 0.48 -10.30 4.58
C PHE A 157 -0.12 -10.06 3.18
N LEU A 158 0.42 -10.69 2.14
CA LEU A 158 -0.10 -10.54 0.77
C LEU A 158 -1.52 -11.12 0.63
N GLU A 159 -1.82 -12.24 1.30
CA GLU A 159 -3.20 -12.77 1.37
C GLU A 159 -4.16 -11.76 2.01
N THR A 160 -3.72 -11.09 3.07
CA THR A 160 -4.50 -10.04 3.72
C THR A 160 -4.76 -8.86 2.78
N VAL A 161 -3.75 -8.42 2.02
CA VAL A 161 -3.90 -7.35 1.01
C VAL A 161 -4.90 -7.73 -0.09
N LYS A 162 -4.82 -8.97 -0.60
CA LYS A 162 -5.80 -9.50 -1.57
C LYS A 162 -7.23 -9.50 -1.00
N LYS A 163 -7.37 -9.92 0.26
CA LYS A 163 -8.65 -9.93 0.95
C LYS A 163 -9.24 -8.53 1.08
N ILE A 164 -8.43 -7.53 1.43
CA ILE A 164 -8.84 -6.12 1.48
C ILE A 164 -9.39 -5.66 0.12
N ASN A 165 -8.64 -5.90 -0.96
CA ASN A 165 -9.09 -5.51 -2.30
C ASN A 165 -10.40 -6.20 -2.68
N ARG A 166 -10.52 -7.52 -2.48
CA ARG A 166 -11.70 -8.29 -2.85
C ARG A 166 -12.93 -7.99 -2.00
N ASP A 167 -12.77 -7.92 -0.67
CA ASP A 167 -13.89 -7.87 0.28
C ASP A 167 -14.35 -6.44 0.55
N ILE A 168 -13.44 -5.47 0.52
CA ILE A 168 -13.71 -4.04 0.81
C ILE A 168 -13.79 -3.22 -0.50
N GLY A 169 -13.16 -3.69 -1.58
CA GLY A 169 -13.11 -2.97 -2.86
C GLY A 169 -12.08 -1.85 -2.90
N THR A 170 -11.18 -1.78 -1.91
CA THR A 170 -10.09 -0.79 -1.89
C THR A 170 -9.17 -0.99 -3.09
N THR A 171 -8.89 0.08 -3.83
CA THR A 171 -7.88 0.06 -4.89
C THR A 171 -6.50 -0.15 -4.29
N VAL A 172 -5.74 -1.10 -4.81
CA VAL A 172 -4.40 -1.43 -4.32
C VAL A 172 -3.36 -1.13 -5.39
N LEU A 173 -2.31 -0.44 -5.00
CA LEU A 173 -1.10 -0.23 -5.80
C LEU A 173 0.11 -0.64 -4.99
N LEU A 174 0.82 -1.68 -5.40
CA LEU A 174 1.97 -2.17 -4.64
C LEU A 174 3.20 -2.40 -5.50
N THR A 175 4.36 -2.24 -4.88
CA THR A 175 5.64 -2.75 -5.37
C THR A 175 6.00 -3.99 -4.56
N GLU A 176 6.53 -5.03 -5.23
CA GLU A 176 6.89 -6.27 -4.56
C GLU A 176 8.02 -6.98 -5.31
N HIS A 177 8.88 -7.68 -4.57
CA HIS A 177 9.92 -8.56 -5.14
C HIS A 177 9.42 -10.01 -5.28
N ARG A 178 8.47 -10.44 -4.46
CA ARG A 178 7.85 -11.77 -4.47
C ARG A 178 6.72 -11.83 -5.49
N LEU A 179 7.06 -11.60 -6.76
CA LEU A 179 6.08 -11.46 -7.83
C LEU A 179 5.21 -12.71 -8.04
N GLN A 180 5.75 -13.90 -7.76
CA GLN A 180 5.01 -15.17 -7.85
C GLN A 180 3.82 -15.22 -6.90
N ASP A 181 3.88 -14.51 -5.76
CA ASP A 181 2.87 -14.57 -4.71
C ASP A 181 1.73 -13.56 -4.95
N ILE A 182 1.95 -12.53 -5.77
CA ILE A 182 0.99 -11.45 -5.99
C ILE A 182 0.51 -11.31 -7.43
N ILE A 183 1.36 -11.52 -8.43
CA ILE A 183 1.01 -11.37 -9.86
C ILE A 183 -0.22 -12.19 -10.26
N PRO A 184 -0.43 -13.45 -9.79
CA PRO A 184 -1.62 -14.22 -10.14
C PRO A 184 -2.95 -13.56 -9.77
N TYR A 185 -2.93 -12.63 -8.85
CA TYR A 185 -4.11 -11.91 -8.34
C TYR A 185 -4.19 -10.46 -8.81
N ALA A 186 -3.17 -9.99 -9.53
CA ALA A 186 -3.15 -8.64 -10.05
C ALA A 186 -4.11 -8.49 -11.24
N ASP A 187 -4.86 -7.41 -11.26
CA ASP A 187 -5.65 -7.02 -12.44
C ASP A 187 -4.73 -6.43 -13.50
N ARG A 188 -3.74 -5.63 -13.07
CA ARG A 188 -2.75 -5.00 -13.94
C ARG A 188 -1.34 -5.06 -13.37
N VAL A 189 -0.37 -5.19 -14.26
CA VAL A 189 1.06 -5.17 -13.95
C VAL A 189 1.72 -4.08 -14.77
N PHE A 190 2.51 -3.25 -14.11
CA PHE A 190 3.32 -2.20 -14.71
C PHE A 190 4.80 -2.55 -14.54
N VAL A 191 5.52 -2.63 -15.64
CA VAL A 191 6.97 -2.93 -15.61
C VAL A 191 7.74 -1.64 -15.81
N MET A 192 8.57 -1.30 -14.82
CA MET A 192 9.37 -0.07 -14.81
C MET A 192 10.84 -0.35 -15.07
N ASP A 193 11.44 0.53 -15.87
CA ASP A 193 12.89 0.67 -16.01
C ASP A 193 13.28 2.13 -16.15
N LYS A 194 14.36 2.55 -15.49
CA LYS A 194 14.93 3.92 -15.55
C LYS A 194 13.89 5.04 -15.41
N GLY A 195 12.97 4.91 -14.47
CA GLY A 195 11.92 5.90 -14.19
C GLY A 195 10.71 5.87 -15.13
N ASN A 196 10.67 4.97 -16.10
CA ASN A 196 9.57 4.86 -17.06
C ASN A 196 8.84 3.53 -16.94
N VAL A 197 7.52 3.56 -17.12
CA VAL A 197 6.72 2.37 -17.37
C VAL A 197 6.84 2.05 -18.85
N TYR A 198 7.46 0.91 -19.19
CA TYR A 198 7.67 0.51 -20.57
C TYR A 198 6.77 -0.64 -21.03
N LEU A 199 6.20 -1.38 -20.08
CA LEU A 199 5.19 -2.39 -20.36
C LEU A 199 4.06 -2.26 -19.33
N GLU A 200 2.83 -2.39 -19.79
CA GLU A 200 1.65 -2.52 -18.94
C GLU A 200 0.66 -3.52 -19.55
N GLY A 201 -0.15 -4.14 -18.71
CA GLY A 201 -1.17 -5.08 -19.11
C GLY A 201 -1.59 -6.02 -18.00
N THR A 202 -2.43 -6.99 -18.33
CA THR A 202 -2.74 -8.10 -17.44
C THR A 202 -1.51 -8.99 -17.21
N PRO A 203 -1.46 -9.77 -16.12
CA PRO A 203 -0.38 -10.73 -15.88
C PRO A 203 -0.04 -11.62 -17.08
N ARG A 204 -1.08 -12.09 -17.80
CA ARG A 204 -0.94 -12.94 -18.98
C ARG A 204 -0.28 -12.20 -20.14
N GLU A 205 -0.72 -11.00 -20.44
CA GLU A 205 -0.14 -10.16 -21.51
C GLU A 205 1.32 -9.83 -21.25
N ILE A 206 1.65 -9.47 -20.01
CA ILE A 206 3.04 -9.20 -19.60
C ILE A 206 3.90 -10.46 -19.73
N GLY A 207 3.40 -11.63 -19.31
CA GLY A 207 4.10 -12.89 -19.45
C GLY A 207 4.44 -13.24 -20.90
N VAL A 208 3.55 -13.00 -21.85
CA VAL A 208 3.78 -13.20 -23.29
C VAL A 208 4.83 -12.22 -23.80
N LYS A 209 4.65 -10.92 -23.57
CA LYS A 209 5.58 -9.87 -24.05
C LYS A 209 7.02 -10.08 -23.55
N LEU A 210 7.18 -10.48 -22.27
CA LEU A 210 8.51 -10.74 -21.68
C LEU A 210 9.18 -11.99 -22.28
N LYS A 211 8.41 -13.02 -22.67
CA LYS A 211 8.94 -14.19 -23.37
C LYS A 211 9.42 -13.84 -24.79
N GLU A 212 8.64 -13.07 -25.52
CA GLU A 212 9.01 -12.60 -26.87
C GLU A 212 10.29 -11.77 -26.87
N GLN A 213 10.48 -10.89 -25.88
CA GLN A 213 11.72 -10.12 -25.72
C GLN A 213 12.95 -10.97 -25.39
N LYS A 214 12.79 -12.11 -24.68
CA LYS A 214 13.88 -13.06 -24.41
C LYS A 214 14.26 -13.92 -25.62
N HIS A 215 13.37 -14.16 -26.56
CA HIS A 215 13.63 -14.92 -27.77
C HIS A 215 14.10 -14.08 -28.97
N GLY A 216 14.07 -12.74 -28.81
CA GLY A 216 14.53 -11.79 -29.83
C GLY A 216 15.94 -11.24 -29.60
N MET A 217 16.70 -11.84 -28.64
CA MET A 217 18.13 -11.55 -28.42
C MET A 217 18.98 -12.82 -28.78
#